data_fee052109b346de1ec1ef07d35ea7338
#
_entry.id   fee052109b346de1ec1ef07d35ea7338
#
_cell.length_a   1.000
_cell.length_b   1.000
_cell.length_c   1.000
_cell.angle_alpha   90.00
_cell.angle_beta   90.00
_cell.angle_gamma   90.00
#
_symmetry.space_group_name_H-M   'P 1'
#
loop_
_entity.id
_entity.type
_entity.pdbx_description
1 polymer ?
#
loop_
_entity_poly.entity_id
_entity_poly.type
_entity_poly.pdbx_seq_one_letter_code
_entity_poly.pdbx_strand_id
1 'polypeptide(L)'
;MSRNRCDGLLAKVDFPLYTLQTLTSRHVLVAGGGGASNTGVANGFEVFELSHNGTRFVAEEVMRHETGPNVVMTCAVRTIGNRTYLTAGQESHCQLYKVNVRVVDAAETRRGSFRAENGLVRRRRRTVSENDNISKSDANSHSEKRMSFEIRPADSVQTDFSDDPLQRVVTISNNGKLMATGGMDGKVRVWSFPKMQLLFELEGHTRELDDLDFSPCDSKLVSIAKDGFAHVWSTATAGEPLLNLTCQPPNGTKYLFRRCRFGAIEDKKGEYRMFTIANPLTRSGKAKGLLQQWEPGSGQLRKTVVLPESLSALAVRDDGRYVGVGTMFSGSVDIYIAFSLQRVVHVSHAHGMFVTGLQFVSAHSGLAARADAALLSISVDNRLCLHALPYPGTMPAWVAILLIIFVLFCTFTICSYLGI
;
A
#
# COMPACT_ATOMS: atom_id res chain seq x y z
N MET A 1 1.07 24.67 -16.55
CA MET A 1 2.25 24.77 -15.69
C MET A 1 2.80 23.37 -15.45
N SER A 2 3.94 23.05 -16.02
CA SER A 2 4.62 21.75 -15.85
C SER A 2 5.13 21.64 -14.43
N ARG A 3 4.47 20.85 -13.57
CA ARG A 3 5.00 20.49 -12.24
C ARG A 3 6.22 19.58 -12.47
N ASN A 4 7.33 19.94 -11.89
CA ASN A 4 8.60 19.21 -11.94
C ASN A 4 8.42 17.74 -11.57
N ARG A 5 8.99 16.84 -12.39
CA ARG A 5 8.91 15.37 -12.31
C ARG A 5 9.47 14.71 -11.02
N CYS A 6 9.90 15.48 -10.02
CA CYS A 6 10.57 14.97 -8.81
C CYS A 6 9.81 15.22 -7.49
N ASP A 7 8.63 15.85 -7.51
CA ASP A 7 7.98 16.33 -6.28
C ASP A 7 7.41 15.22 -5.37
N GLY A 8 7.40 13.96 -5.80
CA GLY A 8 6.86 12.83 -5.03
C GLY A 8 7.88 11.76 -4.63
N LEU A 9 9.13 11.84 -5.08
CA LEU A 9 10.14 10.83 -4.74
C LEU A 9 10.54 10.95 -3.27
N LEU A 10 10.36 9.87 -2.50
CA LEU A 10 10.77 9.76 -1.10
C LEU A 10 12.12 9.09 -0.96
N ALA A 11 12.30 7.93 -1.58
CA ALA A 11 13.52 7.14 -1.49
C ALA A 11 13.77 6.34 -2.77
N LYS A 12 15.03 5.95 -2.97
CA LYS A 12 15.45 5.00 -3.99
C LYS A 12 16.22 3.89 -3.29
N VAL A 13 15.83 2.63 -3.54
CA VAL A 13 16.46 1.43 -2.99
C VAL A 13 17.35 0.75 -4.04
N ASP A 14 18.13 -0.26 -3.61
CA ASP A 14 19.09 -0.93 -4.50
C ASP A 14 18.49 -2.16 -5.21
N PHE A 15 17.21 -2.46 -5.01
CA PHE A 15 16.53 -3.63 -5.58
C PHE A 15 15.12 -3.30 -6.08
N PRO A 16 14.57 -4.08 -7.04
CA PRO A 16 13.18 -3.94 -7.50
C PRO A 16 12.18 -4.15 -6.37
N LEU A 17 11.17 -3.27 -6.29
CA LEU A 17 10.15 -3.30 -5.26
C LEU A 17 8.89 -4.01 -5.75
N TYR A 18 8.41 -5.00 -4.97
CA TYR A 18 7.20 -5.77 -5.29
C TYR A 18 6.07 -5.57 -4.31
N THR A 19 6.37 -5.29 -3.05
CA THR A 19 5.35 -5.17 -2.01
C THR A 19 5.66 -4.04 -1.02
N LEU A 20 4.61 -3.42 -0.49
CA LEU A 20 4.63 -2.26 0.39
C LEU A 20 3.62 -2.47 1.52
N GLN A 21 4.04 -2.28 2.77
CA GLN A 21 3.18 -2.40 3.95
C GLN A 21 3.47 -1.30 4.96
N THR A 22 2.45 -0.90 5.72
CA THR A 22 2.62 0.00 6.86
C THR A 22 2.93 -0.82 8.12
N LEU A 23 4.02 -0.50 8.83
CA LEU A 23 4.37 -1.09 10.12
C LEU A 23 3.75 -0.34 11.29
N THR A 24 3.80 0.98 11.23
CA THR A 24 3.19 1.89 12.21
C THR A 24 2.58 3.08 11.49
N SER A 25 2.00 4.02 12.22
CA SER A 25 1.45 5.26 11.65
C SER A 25 2.49 6.12 10.89
N ARG A 26 3.79 5.87 11.08
CA ARG A 26 4.90 6.63 10.48
C ARG A 26 5.94 5.78 9.78
N HIS A 27 5.91 4.45 9.92
CA HIS A 27 6.90 3.56 9.34
C HIS A 27 6.28 2.69 8.25
N VAL A 28 6.98 2.62 7.14
CA VAL A 28 6.60 1.79 6.00
C VAL A 28 7.71 0.80 5.69
N LEU A 29 7.31 -0.41 5.35
CA LEU A 29 8.18 -1.49 4.91
C LEU A 29 7.99 -1.68 3.41
N VAL A 30 9.09 -1.70 2.68
CA VAL A 30 9.14 -2.11 1.28
C VAL A 30 9.93 -3.38 1.15
N ALA A 31 9.56 -4.23 0.21
CA ALA A 31 10.25 -5.50 0.00
C ALA A 31 10.31 -5.87 -1.49
N GLY A 32 11.31 -6.67 -1.81
CA GLY A 32 11.55 -7.12 -3.16
C GLY A 32 12.87 -7.85 -3.32
N GLY A 33 13.49 -7.70 -4.49
CA GLY A 33 14.81 -8.26 -4.77
C GLY A 33 15.01 -8.73 -6.20
N GLY A 34 16.21 -9.22 -6.50
CA GLY A 34 16.62 -9.73 -7.80
C GLY A 34 16.32 -11.23 -8.03
N GLY A 35 15.83 -11.94 -7.01
CA GLY A 35 15.59 -13.38 -7.08
C GLY A 35 16.85 -14.22 -6.86
N ALA A 36 16.75 -15.53 -7.16
CA ALA A 36 17.82 -16.52 -6.95
C ALA A 36 18.92 -16.49 -8.03
N SER A 37 18.82 -15.64 -9.03
CA SER A 37 19.66 -15.68 -10.24
C SER A 37 21.07 -15.07 -10.10
N ASN A 38 21.59 -14.89 -8.88
CA ASN A 38 22.93 -14.36 -8.58
C ASN A 38 23.33 -13.10 -9.38
N THR A 39 22.38 -12.22 -9.63
CA THR A 39 22.59 -10.96 -10.37
C THR A 39 23.34 -9.90 -9.56
N GLY A 40 23.71 -10.19 -8.32
CA GLY A 40 24.28 -9.22 -7.38
C GLY A 40 23.24 -8.27 -6.75
N VAL A 41 21.96 -8.44 -7.08
CA VAL A 41 20.86 -7.67 -6.48
C VAL A 41 20.36 -8.40 -5.23
N ALA A 42 20.43 -7.72 -4.08
CA ALA A 42 19.98 -8.28 -2.81
C ALA A 42 18.47 -8.50 -2.79
N ASN A 43 18.02 -9.48 -1.99
CA ASN A 43 16.60 -9.69 -1.66
C ASN A 43 16.38 -9.28 -0.21
N GLY A 44 15.29 -8.60 0.09
CA GLY A 44 15.04 -8.20 1.47
C GLY A 44 13.94 -7.20 1.71
N PHE A 45 13.99 -6.67 2.92
CA PHE A 45 13.11 -5.63 3.42
C PHE A 45 13.91 -4.37 3.72
N GLU A 46 13.34 -3.21 3.43
CA GLU A 46 13.79 -1.92 3.95
C GLU A 46 12.63 -1.22 4.67
N VAL A 47 12.93 -0.61 5.79
CA VAL A 47 11.96 0.16 6.59
C VAL A 47 12.34 1.62 6.56
N PHE A 48 11.37 2.45 6.23
CA PHE A 48 11.50 3.91 6.19
C PHE A 48 10.60 4.57 7.22
N GLU A 49 11.13 5.57 7.90
CA GLU A 49 10.34 6.49 8.71
C GLU A 49 9.85 7.66 7.84
N LEU A 50 8.56 7.88 7.82
CA LEU A 50 7.93 9.00 7.13
C LEU A 50 7.78 10.19 8.07
N SER A 51 8.18 11.36 7.61
CA SER A 51 8.03 12.63 8.32
C SER A 51 7.65 13.76 7.35
N HIS A 52 7.34 14.94 7.88
CA HIS A 52 7.05 16.12 7.09
C HIS A 52 7.89 17.29 7.61
N ASN A 53 8.75 17.85 6.79
CA ASN A 53 9.70 18.89 7.18
C ASN A 53 9.13 20.33 7.10
N GLY A 54 7.79 20.48 7.04
CA GLY A 54 7.11 21.76 6.87
C GLY A 54 6.72 22.06 5.42
N THR A 55 7.50 21.60 4.43
CA THR A 55 7.26 21.86 3.01
C THR A 55 6.88 20.60 2.22
N ARG A 56 7.49 19.46 2.54
CA ARG A 56 7.30 18.18 1.84
C ARG A 56 7.40 16.98 2.77
N PHE A 57 6.86 15.87 2.34
CA PHE A 57 7.11 14.57 2.96
C PHE A 57 8.54 14.14 2.68
N VAL A 58 9.16 13.49 3.66
CA VAL A 58 10.51 12.90 3.58
C VAL A 58 10.47 11.50 4.18
N ALA A 59 11.34 10.63 3.69
CA ALA A 59 11.55 9.29 4.21
C ALA A 59 13.02 9.13 4.59
N GLU A 60 13.26 8.57 5.78
CA GLU A 60 14.58 8.18 6.25
C GLU A 60 14.64 6.66 6.41
N GLU A 61 15.68 6.02 5.88
CA GLU A 61 15.91 4.60 6.09
C GLU A 61 16.23 4.34 7.57
N VAL A 62 15.49 3.42 8.18
CA VAL A 62 15.65 3.03 9.59
C VAL A 62 16.33 1.68 9.72
N MET A 63 16.02 0.75 8.79
CA MET A 63 16.52 -0.61 8.88
C MET A 63 16.46 -1.30 7.52
N ARG A 64 17.47 -2.15 7.27
CA ARG A 64 17.55 -3.10 6.15
C ARG A 64 17.73 -4.52 6.69
N HIS A 65 17.02 -5.47 6.10
CA HIS A 65 17.11 -6.89 6.44
C HIS A 65 17.18 -7.73 5.16
N GLU A 66 18.21 -8.51 5.00
CA GLU A 66 18.39 -9.39 3.85
C GLU A 66 17.71 -10.75 4.08
N THR A 67 17.00 -11.23 3.07
CA THR A 67 16.29 -12.52 3.12
C THR A 67 17.06 -13.67 2.44
N GLY A 68 18.31 -13.42 2.04
CA GLY A 68 19.16 -14.40 1.36
C GLY A 68 18.73 -14.63 -0.10
N PRO A 69 18.69 -15.88 -0.60
CA PRO A 69 18.43 -16.15 -2.01
C PRO A 69 16.98 -15.91 -2.41
N ASN A 70 16.04 -15.88 -1.46
CA ASN A 70 14.61 -15.88 -1.76
C ASN A 70 14.07 -14.46 -1.88
N VAL A 71 13.53 -14.14 -3.04
CA VAL A 71 12.86 -12.86 -3.28
C VAL A 71 11.54 -12.78 -2.52
N VAL A 72 11.21 -11.58 -2.03
CA VAL A 72 9.93 -11.30 -1.41
C VAL A 72 8.96 -10.74 -2.45
N MET A 73 8.06 -11.57 -2.94
CA MET A 73 7.06 -11.17 -3.94
C MET A 73 5.82 -10.54 -3.33
N THR A 74 5.45 -10.97 -2.14
CA THR A 74 4.25 -10.51 -1.42
C THR A 74 4.51 -10.54 0.07
N CYS A 75 3.92 -9.60 0.80
CA CYS A 75 3.98 -9.61 2.26
C CYS A 75 2.71 -9.01 2.87
N ALA A 76 2.46 -9.36 4.12
CA ALA A 76 1.40 -8.77 4.93
C ALA A 76 1.91 -8.52 6.35
N VAL A 77 1.47 -7.43 6.95
CA VAL A 77 1.86 -7.02 8.31
C VAL A 77 0.63 -6.90 9.19
N ARG A 78 0.74 -7.39 10.41
CA ARG A 78 -0.30 -7.20 11.43
C ARG A 78 0.29 -7.07 12.83
N THR A 79 -0.18 -6.06 13.56
CA THR A 79 0.13 -5.90 14.98
C THR A 79 -0.98 -6.52 15.81
N ILE A 80 -0.63 -7.42 16.73
CA ILE A 80 -1.53 -8.11 17.66
C ILE A 80 -1.07 -7.80 19.09
N GLY A 81 -1.81 -6.98 19.79
CA GLY A 81 -1.36 -6.43 21.07
C GLY A 81 -0.05 -5.63 20.89
N ASN A 82 1.00 -6.04 21.60
CA ASN A 82 2.32 -5.38 21.52
C ASN A 82 3.30 -6.08 20.56
N ARG A 83 2.84 -7.03 19.75
CA ARG A 83 3.71 -7.80 18.85
C ARG A 83 3.32 -7.54 17.41
N THR A 84 4.30 -7.15 16.61
CA THR A 84 4.12 -6.98 15.16
C THR A 84 4.67 -8.22 14.46
N TYR A 85 3.85 -8.76 13.57
CA TYR A 85 4.18 -9.90 12.74
C TYR A 85 4.20 -9.47 11.28
N LEU A 86 5.14 -10.03 10.54
CA LEU A 86 5.28 -9.87 9.10
C LEU A 86 5.28 -11.27 8.48
N THR A 87 4.45 -11.51 7.48
CA THR A 87 4.50 -12.71 6.64
C THR A 87 5.00 -12.33 5.25
N ALA A 88 5.84 -13.17 4.68
CA ALA A 88 6.40 -12.97 3.35
C ALA A 88 6.30 -14.23 2.51
N GLY A 89 5.77 -14.10 1.29
CA GLY A 89 5.80 -15.15 0.29
C GLY A 89 7.19 -15.22 -0.34
N GLN A 90 7.83 -16.36 -0.15
CA GLN A 90 9.15 -16.68 -0.66
C GLN A 90 9.07 -18.02 -1.40
N GLU A 91 9.06 -17.98 -2.72
CA GLU A 91 8.81 -19.15 -3.56
C GLU A 91 7.51 -19.89 -3.15
N SER A 92 7.55 -21.17 -2.83
CA SER A 92 6.39 -21.97 -2.41
C SER A 92 5.98 -21.82 -0.95
N HIS A 93 6.75 -21.04 -0.16
CA HIS A 93 6.60 -20.96 1.29
C HIS A 93 6.15 -19.56 1.75
N CYS A 94 5.40 -19.55 2.85
CA CYS A 94 5.12 -18.35 3.63
C CYS A 94 6.02 -18.35 4.86
N GLN A 95 6.95 -17.40 4.92
CA GLN A 95 7.83 -17.18 6.05
C GLN A 95 7.22 -16.17 7.00
N LEU A 96 7.11 -16.53 8.28
CA LEU A 96 6.73 -15.64 9.38
C LEU A 96 7.95 -14.97 9.96
N TYR A 97 7.86 -13.66 10.20
CA TYR A 97 8.85 -12.87 10.93
C TYR A 97 8.21 -12.17 12.11
N LYS A 98 8.95 -12.06 13.21
CA LYS A 98 8.61 -11.22 14.35
C LYS A 98 9.35 -9.90 14.22
N VAL A 99 8.59 -8.79 14.26
CA VAL A 99 9.15 -7.45 14.19
C VAL A 99 9.16 -6.86 15.60
N ASN A 100 10.37 -6.74 16.16
CA ASN A 100 10.57 -6.12 17.46
C ASN A 100 10.82 -4.62 17.27
N VAL A 101 10.05 -3.80 17.97
CA VAL A 101 10.18 -2.35 17.95
C VAL A 101 10.72 -1.90 19.30
N ARG A 102 11.84 -1.16 19.32
CA ARG A 102 12.45 -0.60 20.52
C ARG A 102 12.59 0.90 20.36
N VAL A 103 12.35 1.63 21.43
CA VAL A 103 12.68 3.06 21.48
C VAL A 103 14.12 3.17 21.97
N VAL A 104 14.99 3.77 21.17
CA VAL A 104 16.40 4.00 21.50
C VAL A 104 16.71 5.47 21.45
N ASP A 105 17.62 5.93 22.28
CA ASP A 105 18.11 7.30 22.22
C ASP A 105 19.01 7.48 20.98
N ALA A 106 18.81 8.55 20.22
CA ALA A 106 19.53 8.81 18.97
C ALA A 106 21.07 8.82 19.14
N ALA A 107 21.56 9.06 20.36
CA ALA A 107 22.97 9.00 20.71
C ALA A 107 23.55 7.57 20.71
N GLU A 108 22.74 6.53 20.98
CA GLU A 108 23.16 5.13 20.98
C GLU A 108 23.27 4.55 19.57
N THR A 109 22.41 4.99 18.65
CA THR A 109 22.40 4.51 17.27
C THR A 109 23.69 4.85 16.52
N ARG A 110 24.31 6.00 16.83
CA ARG A 110 25.62 6.40 16.26
C ARG A 110 26.80 5.57 16.80
N ARG A 111 26.67 4.94 17.96
CA ARG A 111 27.72 4.08 18.55
C ARG A 111 27.62 2.62 18.10
N GLY A 112 26.42 2.14 17.74
CA GLY A 112 26.16 0.76 17.32
C GLY A 112 26.61 0.44 15.89
N SER A 113 26.61 1.41 14.97
CA SER A 113 26.98 1.19 13.56
C SER A 113 28.50 0.99 13.34
N PHE A 114 29.33 1.11 14.39
CA PHE A 114 30.78 0.90 14.32
C PHE A 114 31.27 -0.46 14.85
N ARG A 115 30.38 -1.40 15.17
CA ARG A 115 30.73 -2.65 15.82
C ARG A 115 30.28 -3.95 15.14
N ALA A 116 30.10 -3.92 13.85
CA ALA A 116 29.92 -5.14 13.06
C ALA A 116 30.61 -4.98 11.72
N GLU A 117 31.91 -5.35 11.68
CA GLU A 117 32.52 -6.12 10.60
C GLU A 117 34.01 -6.26 10.84
N ASN A 118 34.48 -7.49 10.84
CA ASN A 118 35.89 -7.84 10.81
C ASN A 118 36.51 -7.47 9.46
N GLY A 119 37.66 -6.80 9.52
CA GLY A 119 38.66 -6.89 8.45
C GLY A 119 38.94 -5.59 7.70
N LEU A 120 40.07 -4.98 8.05
CA LEU A 120 40.94 -4.17 7.19
C LEU A 120 40.37 -2.86 6.59
N VAL A 121 40.35 -1.80 7.35
CA VAL A 121 40.37 -0.44 6.81
C VAL A 121 41.57 0.35 7.29
N ARG A 122 42.43 0.67 6.32
CA ARG A 122 43.62 1.49 6.43
C ARG A 122 43.26 2.88 6.97
N ARG A 123 43.76 3.18 8.16
CA ARG A 123 43.62 4.45 8.88
C ARG A 123 44.37 5.56 8.14
N ARG A 124 43.63 6.46 7.48
CA ARG A 124 44.17 7.76 7.05
C ARG A 124 44.03 8.73 8.22
N ARG A 125 45.16 8.99 8.91
CA ARG A 125 45.28 10.03 9.92
C ARG A 125 45.08 11.41 9.28
N ARG A 126 44.05 12.14 9.66
CA ARG A 126 43.94 13.58 9.45
C ARG A 126 44.26 14.23 10.78
N THR A 127 45.39 14.93 10.86
CA THR A 127 45.74 15.88 11.92
C THR A 127 44.78 17.05 11.89
N VAL A 128 44.06 17.26 12.98
CA VAL A 128 43.27 18.49 13.23
C VAL A 128 44.02 19.20 14.36
N SER A 129 44.42 20.46 14.08
CA SER A 129 45.02 21.39 15.02
C SER A 129 44.00 21.77 16.10
N GLU A 130 44.47 21.78 17.34
CA GLU A 130 43.84 22.41 18.48
C GLU A 130 43.77 23.94 18.25
N ASN A 131 42.56 24.51 18.35
CA ASN A 131 42.19 25.77 19.00
C ASN A 131 40.77 26.08 18.59
N ASP A 132 39.87 25.94 19.56
CA ASP A 132 38.78 26.92 19.75
C ASP A 132 38.06 26.62 21.08
N ASN A 133 38.30 27.52 22.01
CA ASN A 133 37.51 27.69 23.23
C ASN A 133 36.09 28.11 22.84
N ILE A 134 35.11 27.22 23.00
CA ILE A 134 33.70 27.62 22.94
C ILE A 134 33.04 27.30 24.29
N SER A 135 32.55 28.36 24.85
CA SER A 135 31.77 28.50 26.07
C SER A 135 30.69 27.40 26.23
N LYS A 136 30.66 26.82 27.43
CA LYS A 136 29.53 26.02 27.94
C LYS A 136 28.29 26.91 28.02
N SER A 137 27.38 26.76 27.09
CA SER A 137 25.99 27.20 27.25
C SER A 137 25.15 25.90 27.46
N ASP A 138 24.36 25.94 28.51
CA ASP A 138 23.42 24.89 28.92
C ASP A 138 22.48 24.52 27.77
N ALA A 139 22.79 23.41 27.09
CA ALA A 139 21.92 22.82 26.13
C ALA A 139 21.14 21.70 26.84
N ASN A 140 19.92 21.98 27.18
CA ASN A 140 18.90 21.01 27.45
C ASN A 140 18.75 20.11 26.18
N SER A 141 19.61 19.10 26.05
CA SER A 141 19.53 18.12 24.98
C SER A 141 18.34 17.22 25.26
N HIS A 142 17.18 17.60 24.74
CA HIS A 142 16.14 16.62 24.52
C HIS A 142 16.74 15.53 23.61
N SER A 143 17.11 14.39 24.18
CA SER A 143 17.60 13.25 23.39
C SER A 143 16.44 12.84 22.47
N GLU A 144 16.66 13.01 21.17
CA GLU A 144 15.71 12.59 20.15
C GLU A 144 15.56 11.08 20.25
N LYS A 145 14.37 10.61 20.67
CA LYS A 145 14.05 9.19 20.75
C LYS A 145 13.68 8.70 19.34
N ARG A 146 14.36 7.68 18.87
CA ARG A 146 14.08 7.02 17.59
C ARG A 146 13.60 5.59 17.81
N MET A 147 12.75 5.11 16.91
CA MET A 147 12.35 3.70 16.90
C MET A 147 13.40 2.89 16.14
N SER A 148 13.88 1.82 16.76
CA SER A 148 14.73 0.81 16.15
C SER A 148 13.90 -0.44 15.89
N PHE A 149 14.05 -1.01 14.70
CA PHE A 149 13.36 -2.20 14.27
C PHE A 149 14.33 -3.38 14.17
N GLU A 150 13.88 -4.55 14.55
CA GLU A 150 14.59 -5.80 14.38
C GLU A 150 13.63 -6.84 13.82
N ILE A 151 13.93 -7.39 12.64
CA ILE A 151 13.15 -8.45 11.99
C ILE A 151 13.84 -9.78 12.25
N ARG A 152 13.14 -10.72 12.88
CA ARG A 152 13.66 -12.07 13.17
C ARG A 152 12.75 -13.11 12.50
N PRO A 153 13.32 -14.04 11.72
CA PRO A 153 12.57 -15.16 11.18
C PRO A 153 12.02 -16.03 12.33
N ALA A 154 10.83 -16.57 12.15
CA ALA A 154 10.18 -17.48 13.08
C ALA A 154 9.81 -18.77 12.33
N ASP A 155 8.51 -19.01 12.12
CA ASP A 155 8.01 -20.24 11.48
C ASP A 155 7.87 -20.07 9.95
N SER A 156 7.91 -21.17 9.22
CA SER A 156 7.70 -21.22 7.78
C SER A 156 6.78 -22.39 7.43
N VAL A 157 5.83 -22.16 6.51
CA VAL A 157 4.95 -23.22 5.99
C VAL A 157 4.90 -23.19 4.47
N GLN A 158 4.83 -24.37 3.87
CA GLN A 158 4.57 -24.49 2.44
C GLN A 158 3.10 -24.16 2.18
N THR A 159 2.85 -23.30 1.19
CA THR A 159 1.52 -22.75 0.89
C THR A 159 1.06 -23.06 -0.53
N ASP A 160 1.95 -23.52 -1.40
CA ASP A 160 1.64 -23.96 -2.76
C ASP A 160 2.24 -25.35 -3.02
N PHE A 161 1.46 -26.23 -3.64
CA PHE A 161 1.80 -27.62 -3.91
C PHE A 161 1.63 -27.98 -5.39
N SER A 162 1.65 -26.97 -6.29
CA SER A 162 1.65 -27.18 -7.73
C SER A 162 2.99 -27.74 -8.23
N ASP A 163 3.05 -28.10 -9.51
CA ASP A 163 4.28 -28.60 -10.16
C ASP A 163 5.39 -27.53 -10.21
N ASP A 164 5.01 -26.27 -10.35
CA ASP A 164 5.90 -25.08 -10.26
C ASP A 164 5.40 -24.19 -9.11
N PRO A 165 5.77 -24.55 -7.85
CA PRO A 165 5.10 -24.00 -6.69
C PRO A 165 5.58 -22.58 -6.40
N LEU A 166 4.64 -21.63 -6.37
CA LEU A 166 4.89 -20.23 -6.07
C LEU A 166 3.74 -19.62 -5.30
N GLN A 167 4.02 -19.12 -4.09
CA GLN A 167 3.06 -18.29 -3.35
C GLN A 167 2.95 -16.92 -4.01
N ARG A 168 1.77 -16.59 -4.51
CA ARG A 168 1.51 -15.35 -5.24
C ARG A 168 0.94 -14.24 -4.36
N VAL A 169 0.20 -14.61 -3.33
CA VAL A 169 -0.47 -13.64 -2.45
C VAL A 169 -0.55 -14.16 -1.02
N VAL A 170 -0.44 -13.22 -0.06
CA VAL A 170 -0.73 -13.44 1.36
C VAL A 170 -1.44 -12.23 1.91
N THR A 171 -2.44 -12.45 2.76
CA THR A 171 -3.14 -11.42 3.51
C THR A 171 -3.45 -11.89 4.92
N ILE A 172 -3.57 -10.96 5.87
CA ILE A 172 -3.90 -11.25 7.28
C ILE A 172 -5.17 -10.50 7.63
N SER A 173 -6.10 -11.18 8.30
CA SER A 173 -7.36 -10.58 8.77
C SER A 173 -7.13 -9.39 9.70
N ASN A 174 -8.11 -8.48 9.80
CA ASN A 174 -7.98 -7.27 10.60
C ASN A 174 -7.83 -7.55 12.09
N ASN A 175 -8.50 -8.61 12.58
CA ASN A 175 -8.40 -9.07 13.97
C ASN A 175 -7.11 -9.88 14.27
N GLY A 176 -6.30 -10.16 13.23
CA GLY A 176 -5.05 -10.91 13.36
C GLY A 176 -5.21 -12.37 13.76
N LYS A 177 -6.37 -12.99 13.54
CA LYS A 177 -6.62 -14.40 13.88
C LYS A 177 -6.46 -15.35 12.70
N LEU A 178 -6.63 -14.84 11.48
CA LEU A 178 -6.57 -15.61 10.24
C LEU A 178 -5.51 -15.04 9.30
N MET A 179 -4.92 -15.91 8.53
CA MET A 179 -4.08 -15.60 7.37
C MET A 179 -4.66 -16.35 6.17
N ALA A 180 -4.67 -15.74 5.00
CA ALA A 180 -5.04 -16.40 3.77
C ALA A 180 -3.89 -16.32 2.77
N THR A 181 -3.64 -17.42 2.08
CA THR A 181 -2.60 -17.55 1.05
C THR A 181 -3.18 -18.11 -0.23
N GLY A 182 -2.55 -17.76 -1.33
CA GLY A 182 -2.88 -18.28 -2.64
C GLY A 182 -1.66 -18.38 -3.55
N GLY A 183 -1.65 -19.37 -4.43
CA GLY A 183 -0.52 -19.69 -5.26
C GLY A 183 -0.89 -20.07 -6.69
N MET A 184 -0.01 -20.86 -7.31
CA MET A 184 -0.16 -21.34 -8.69
C MET A 184 -1.21 -22.44 -8.82
N ASP A 185 -1.47 -23.20 -7.73
CA ASP A 185 -2.43 -24.30 -7.71
C ASP A 185 -3.91 -23.86 -7.71
N GLY A 186 -4.18 -22.56 -7.61
CA GLY A 186 -5.54 -22.01 -7.61
C GLY A 186 -6.31 -22.21 -6.30
N LYS A 187 -5.70 -22.81 -5.28
CA LYS A 187 -6.36 -23.03 -3.98
C LYS A 187 -6.14 -21.86 -3.05
N VAL A 188 -7.20 -21.43 -2.39
CA VAL A 188 -7.12 -20.47 -1.29
C VAL A 188 -7.00 -21.22 0.01
N ARG A 189 -5.91 -21.05 0.75
CA ARG A 189 -5.70 -21.69 2.05
C ARG A 189 -5.87 -20.70 3.18
N VAL A 190 -6.68 -21.08 4.15
CA VAL A 190 -6.93 -20.27 5.35
C VAL A 190 -6.25 -20.92 6.54
N TRP A 191 -5.44 -20.11 7.23
CA TRP A 191 -4.58 -20.52 8.33
C TRP A 191 -4.94 -19.81 9.61
N SER A 192 -4.76 -20.46 10.75
CA SER A 192 -4.76 -19.78 12.05
C SER A 192 -3.51 -18.91 12.16
N PHE A 193 -3.66 -17.67 12.60
CA PHE A 193 -2.54 -16.75 12.72
C PHE A 193 -2.35 -16.31 14.18
N PRO A 194 -1.14 -16.17 14.72
CA PRO A 194 0.17 -16.35 14.05
C PRO A 194 0.73 -17.80 14.08
N LYS A 195 -0.08 -18.80 14.46
CA LYS A 195 0.39 -20.19 14.59
C LYS A 195 0.69 -20.88 13.26
N MET A 196 0.19 -20.33 12.14
CA MET A 196 0.35 -20.85 10.79
C MET A 196 -0.11 -22.31 10.62
N GLN A 197 -1.16 -22.70 11.33
CA GLN A 197 -1.80 -24.03 11.18
C GLN A 197 -2.92 -23.92 10.15
N LEU A 198 -2.93 -24.80 9.17
CA LEU A 198 -3.98 -24.86 8.16
C LEU A 198 -5.32 -25.18 8.82
N LEU A 199 -6.32 -24.36 8.57
CA LEU A 199 -7.68 -24.55 9.05
C LEU A 199 -8.52 -25.27 7.98
N PHE A 200 -8.49 -24.75 6.73
CA PHE A 200 -9.19 -25.33 5.60
C PHE A 200 -8.66 -24.76 4.28
N GLU A 201 -8.99 -25.48 3.20
CA GLU A 201 -8.78 -25.06 1.82
C GLU A 201 -10.12 -24.70 1.18
N LEU A 202 -10.11 -23.66 0.32
CA LEU A 202 -11.25 -23.25 -0.49
C LEU A 202 -10.92 -23.54 -1.95
N GLU A 203 -11.71 -24.38 -2.56
CA GLU A 203 -11.56 -24.81 -3.95
C GLU A 203 -12.64 -24.18 -4.82
N GLY A 204 -12.26 -23.60 -5.95
CA GLY A 204 -13.20 -22.95 -6.87
C GLY A 204 -12.51 -22.30 -8.04
N HIS A 205 -11.24 -21.90 -7.87
CA HIS A 205 -10.45 -21.39 -8.99
C HIS A 205 -9.75 -22.52 -9.74
N THR A 206 -9.67 -22.38 -11.07
CA THR A 206 -9.03 -23.35 -11.96
C THR A 206 -7.66 -22.92 -12.45
N ARG A 207 -7.22 -21.72 -12.05
CA ARG A 207 -5.92 -21.14 -12.40
C ARG A 207 -5.33 -20.41 -11.21
N GLU A 208 -4.07 -19.99 -11.37
CA GLU A 208 -3.32 -19.31 -10.34
C GLU A 208 -4.04 -18.05 -9.81
N LEU A 209 -3.92 -17.85 -8.51
CA LEU A 209 -4.46 -16.68 -7.81
C LEU A 209 -3.63 -15.44 -8.08
N ASP A 210 -4.30 -14.31 -8.26
CA ASP A 210 -3.66 -13.01 -8.47
C ASP A 210 -3.76 -12.10 -7.25
N ASP A 211 -4.87 -12.18 -6.46
CA ASP A 211 -5.03 -11.34 -5.27
C ASP A 211 -6.06 -11.92 -4.28
N LEU A 212 -5.93 -11.53 -3.01
CA LEU A 212 -6.79 -11.87 -1.88
C LEU A 212 -7.00 -10.66 -0.98
N ASP A 213 -8.19 -10.51 -0.40
CA ASP A 213 -8.42 -9.51 0.62
C ASP A 213 -9.52 -9.91 1.61
N PHE A 214 -9.33 -9.60 2.90
CA PHE A 214 -10.35 -9.79 3.95
C PHE A 214 -11.27 -8.57 4.03
N SER A 215 -12.56 -8.83 4.25
CA SER A 215 -13.51 -7.76 4.54
C SER A 215 -13.13 -7.04 5.86
N PRO A 216 -13.52 -5.77 6.05
CA PRO A 216 -13.22 -5.02 7.27
C PRO A 216 -13.70 -5.70 8.57
N CYS A 217 -14.78 -6.48 8.50
CA CYS A 217 -15.33 -7.25 9.61
C CYS A 217 -14.75 -8.67 9.73
N ASP A 218 -13.80 -9.05 8.85
CA ASP A 218 -13.18 -10.38 8.77
C ASP A 218 -14.14 -11.55 8.51
N SER A 219 -15.40 -11.29 8.19
CA SER A 219 -16.40 -12.35 7.94
C SER A 219 -16.37 -12.90 6.52
N LYS A 220 -15.76 -12.16 5.60
CA LYS A 220 -15.63 -12.56 4.19
C LYS A 220 -14.20 -12.42 3.71
N LEU A 221 -13.86 -13.25 2.73
CA LEU A 221 -12.61 -13.21 1.98
C LEU A 221 -12.97 -13.13 0.50
N VAL A 222 -12.32 -12.25 -0.26
CA VAL A 222 -12.40 -12.25 -1.72
C VAL A 222 -11.12 -12.80 -2.31
N SER A 223 -11.26 -13.62 -3.36
CA SER A 223 -10.15 -14.11 -4.16
C SER A 223 -10.40 -13.81 -5.63
N ILE A 224 -9.32 -13.53 -6.36
CA ILE A 224 -9.35 -13.40 -7.82
C ILE A 224 -8.25 -14.25 -8.44
N ALA A 225 -8.54 -14.81 -9.62
CA ALA A 225 -7.59 -15.65 -10.32
C ALA A 225 -7.59 -15.38 -11.84
N LYS A 226 -6.64 -15.98 -12.53
CA LYS A 226 -6.52 -15.88 -13.99
C LYS A 226 -7.55 -16.68 -14.77
N ASP A 227 -8.44 -17.39 -14.09
CA ASP A 227 -9.64 -17.99 -14.69
C ASP A 227 -10.72 -16.95 -15.06
N GLY A 228 -10.58 -15.73 -14.53
CA GLY A 228 -11.47 -14.59 -14.80
C GLY A 228 -12.60 -14.41 -13.79
N PHE A 229 -12.62 -15.23 -12.74
CA PHE A 229 -13.61 -15.12 -11.67
C PHE A 229 -13.06 -14.36 -10.46
N ALA A 230 -13.97 -13.74 -9.73
CA ALA A 230 -13.76 -13.31 -8.36
C ALA A 230 -14.76 -14.04 -7.46
N HIS A 231 -14.26 -14.77 -6.49
CA HIS A 231 -15.06 -15.52 -5.52
C HIS A 231 -15.07 -14.79 -4.20
N VAL A 232 -16.24 -14.70 -3.57
CA VAL A 232 -16.39 -14.21 -2.20
C VAL A 232 -16.76 -15.39 -1.31
N TRP A 233 -15.95 -15.62 -0.28
CA TRP A 233 -16.03 -16.76 0.63
C TRP A 233 -16.46 -16.36 2.02
N SER A 234 -17.03 -17.29 2.79
CA SER A 234 -17.12 -17.19 4.23
C SER A 234 -15.75 -17.51 4.86
N THR A 235 -15.37 -16.76 5.88
CA THR A 235 -14.14 -17.05 6.66
C THR A 235 -14.37 -18.00 7.83
N ALA A 236 -15.63 -18.37 8.09
CA ALA A 236 -15.99 -19.21 9.22
C ALA A 236 -15.89 -20.69 8.91
N THR A 237 -16.12 -21.09 7.66
CA THR A 237 -16.22 -22.51 7.24
C THR A 237 -15.66 -22.70 5.84
N ALA A 238 -15.10 -23.88 5.61
CA ALA A 238 -14.87 -24.35 4.24
C ALA A 238 -16.21 -24.55 3.52
N GLY A 239 -16.24 -24.36 2.22
CA GLY A 239 -17.43 -24.59 1.41
C GLY A 239 -17.39 -23.85 0.08
N GLU A 240 -18.52 -23.86 -0.59
CA GLU A 240 -18.73 -23.17 -1.85
C GLU A 240 -18.64 -21.64 -1.67
N PRO A 241 -18.21 -20.91 -2.71
CA PRO A 241 -18.19 -19.46 -2.64
C PRO A 241 -19.61 -18.89 -2.46
N LEU A 242 -19.73 -17.89 -1.58
CA LEU A 242 -20.98 -17.16 -1.36
C LEU A 242 -21.43 -16.41 -2.61
N LEU A 243 -20.46 -15.92 -3.40
CA LEU A 243 -20.70 -15.18 -4.64
C LEU A 243 -19.62 -15.53 -5.66
N ASN A 244 -20.08 -15.73 -6.92
CA ASN A 244 -19.22 -15.91 -8.08
C ASN A 244 -19.38 -14.71 -9.01
N LEU A 245 -18.39 -13.86 -9.06
CA LEU A 245 -18.44 -12.62 -9.82
C LEU A 245 -17.61 -12.76 -11.09
N THR A 246 -18.14 -12.21 -12.16
CA THR A 246 -17.43 -12.05 -13.44
C THR A 246 -17.33 -10.57 -13.78
N CYS A 247 -16.23 -10.19 -14.43
CA CYS A 247 -16.09 -8.82 -14.90
C CYS A 247 -17.18 -8.53 -15.93
N GLN A 248 -17.91 -7.44 -15.75
CA GLN A 248 -18.96 -6.96 -16.67
C GLN A 248 -18.38 -5.80 -17.49
N PRO A 249 -17.86 -6.07 -18.70
CA PRO A 249 -17.31 -5.02 -19.55
C PRO A 249 -18.41 -4.28 -20.31
N PRO A 250 -18.22 -2.99 -20.60
CA PRO A 250 -19.20 -2.22 -21.35
C PRO A 250 -19.35 -2.65 -22.81
N ASN A 251 -18.38 -3.39 -23.38
CA ASN A 251 -18.29 -3.65 -24.82
C ASN A 251 -18.19 -5.13 -25.19
N GLY A 252 -18.58 -6.07 -24.34
CA GLY A 252 -18.52 -7.53 -24.63
C GLY A 252 -17.12 -8.13 -24.76
N THR A 253 -16.05 -7.35 -24.59
CA THR A 253 -14.67 -7.84 -24.57
C THR A 253 -14.40 -8.63 -23.32
N LYS A 254 -13.64 -9.72 -23.40
CA LYS A 254 -13.27 -10.53 -22.22
C LYS A 254 -12.22 -9.79 -21.38
N TYR A 255 -12.51 -9.62 -20.08
CA TYR A 255 -11.64 -9.01 -19.09
C TYR A 255 -11.25 -10.02 -18.01
N LEU A 256 -10.07 -9.81 -17.41
CA LEU A 256 -9.60 -10.54 -16.24
C LEU A 256 -9.42 -9.57 -15.08
N PHE A 257 -9.90 -9.96 -13.90
CA PHE A 257 -9.60 -9.25 -12.67
C PHE A 257 -8.09 -9.26 -12.39
N ARG A 258 -7.59 -8.17 -11.83
CA ARG A 258 -6.16 -8.02 -11.54
C ARG A 258 -5.86 -7.77 -10.06
N ARG A 259 -6.68 -6.96 -9.38
CA ARG A 259 -6.62 -6.70 -7.94
C ARG A 259 -8.02 -6.54 -7.39
N CYS A 260 -8.16 -6.86 -6.12
CA CYS A 260 -9.39 -6.67 -5.36
C CYS A 260 -9.08 -6.09 -3.97
N ARG A 261 -9.92 -5.20 -3.48
CA ARG A 261 -9.83 -4.65 -2.12
C ARG A 261 -11.22 -4.39 -1.59
N PHE A 262 -11.42 -4.75 -0.33
CA PHE A 262 -12.54 -4.22 0.43
C PHE A 262 -12.18 -2.83 0.98
N GLY A 263 -13.20 -2.00 1.16
CA GLY A 263 -13.08 -0.69 1.79
C GLY A 263 -14.28 -0.42 2.67
N ALA A 264 -14.06 0.12 3.86
CA ALA A 264 -15.13 0.65 4.70
C ALA A 264 -15.93 1.71 3.93
N ILE A 265 -17.15 2.01 4.37
CA ILE A 265 -17.91 3.16 3.88
C ILE A 265 -17.76 4.26 4.92
N GLU A 266 -17.35 5.46 4.46
CA GLU A 266 -17.23 6.65 5.31
C GLU A 266 -18.54 6.88 6.09
N ASP A 267 -18.43 7.17 7.38
CA ASP A 267 -19.53 7.44 8.31
C ASP A 267 -20.54 6.29 8.53
N LYS A 268 -20.30 5.10 7.98
CA LYS A 268 -21.17 3.94 8.14
C LYS A 268 -20.44 2.75 8.77
N LYS A 269 -20.54 2.63 10.09
CA LYS A 269 -19.92 1.52 10.82
C LYS A 269 -20.49 0.17 10.36
N GLY A 270 -19.58 -0.73 9.99
CA GLY A 270 -19.93 -2.10 9.61
C GLY A 270 -20.35 -2.29 8.15
N GLU A 271 -20.63 -1.21 7.42
CA GLU A 271 -20.85 -1.26 5.97
C GLU A 271 -19.50 -1.17 5.22
N TYR A 272 -19.38 -1.91 4.14
CA TYR A 272 -18.19 -1.91 3.31
C TYR A 272 -18.54 -2.20 1.84
N ARG A 273 -17.65 -1.82 0.95
CA ARG A 273 -17.72 -2.06 -0.49
C ARG A 273 -16.52 -2.86 -0.95
N MET A 274 -16.64 -3.44 -2.13
CA MET A 274 -15.53 -4.10 -2.79
C MET A 274 -15.16 -3.31 -4.05
N PHE A 275 -13.88 -3.16 -4.26
CA PHE A 275 -13.30 -2.53 -5.45
C PHE A 275 -12.45 -3.55 -6.18
N THR A 276 -12.56 -3.56 -7.50
CA THR A 276 -11.73 -4.41 -8.36
C THR A 276 -11.17 -3.60 -9.51
N ILE A 277 -9.99 -3.96 -9.95
CA ILE A 277 -9.47 -3.53 -11.23
C ILE A 277 -9.40 -4.73 -12.18
N ALA A 278 -9.74 -4.50 -13.44
CA ALA A 278 -9.72 -5.52 -14.46
C ALA A 278 -9.10 -5.00 -15.76
N ASN A 279 -8.40 -5.87 -16.46
CA ASN A 279 -7.76 -5.57 -17.73
C ASN A 279 -8.31 -6.47 -18.84
N PRO A 280 -8.39 -5.98 -20.09
CA PRO A 280 -8.80 -6.79 -21.21
C PRO A 280 -7.75 -7.86 -21.52
N LEU A 281 -8.22 -9.02 -21.95
CA LEU A 281 -7.35 -10.14 -22.32
C LEU A 281 -6.50 -9.86 -23.57
N THR A 282 -6.96 -8.94 -24.42
CA THR A 282 -6.25 -8.55 -25.65
C THR A 282 -5.08 -7.63 -25.32
N ARG A 283 -3.90 -7.96 -25.83
CA ARG A 283 -2.65 -7.19 -25.66
C ARG A 283 -2.54 -5.94 -26.56
N SER A 284 -3.65 -5.40 -27.03
CA SER A 284 -3.66 -4.18 -27.83
C SER A 284 -3.18 -3.00 -26.96
N GLY A 285 -2.25 -2.19 -27.45
CA GLY A 285 -1.75 -0.98 -26.77
C GLY A 285 -2.82 0.11 -26.51
N LYS A 286 -4.07 -0.11 -26.95
CA LYS A 286 -5.26 0.69 -26.65
C LYS A 286 -6.17 0.01 -25.63
N ALA A 287 -5.66 -0.96 -24.89
CA ALA A 287 -6.41 -1.72 -23.91
C ALA A 287 -6.80 -0.84 -22.72
N LYS A 288 -8.10 -0.61 -22.55
CA LYS A 288 -8.67 0.22 -21.48
C LYS A 288 -8.88 -0.63 -20.23
N GLY A 289 -8.31 -0.21 -19.08
CA GLY A 289 -8.56 -0.83 -17.79
C GLY A 289 -9.94 -0.45 -17.22
N LEU A 290 -10.46 -1.25 -16.30
CA LEU A 290 -11.69 -0.97 -15.59
C LEU A 290 -11.43 -0.89 -14.09
N LEU A 291 -11.95 0.16 -13.45
CA LEU A 291 -12.11 0.25 -12.01
C LEU A 291 -13.59 0.07 -11.70
N GLN A 292 -13.92 -0.95 -10.90
CA GLN A 292 -15.29 -1.34 -10.61
C GLN A 292 -15.56 -1.33 -9.10
N GLN A 293 -16.75 -0.90 -8.72
CA GLN A 293 -17.26 -0.88 -7.36
C GLN A 293 -18.43 -1.83 -7.24
N TRP A 294 -18.40 -2.72 -6.24
CA TRP A 294 -19.36 -3.79 -6.04
C TRP A 294 -20.02 -3.72 -4.66
N GLU A 295 -21.26 -4.19 -4.61
CA GLU A 295 -21.94 -4.48 -3.35
C GLU A 295 -21.59 -5.91 -2.89
N PRO A 296 -20.83 -6.08 -1.79
CA PRO A 296 -20.31 -7.40 -1.40
C PRO A 296 -21.35 -8.32 -0.78
N GLY A 297 -22.58 -7.83 -0.51
CA GLY A 297 -23.69 -8.64 -0.03
C GLY A 297 -24.43 -9.36 -1.15
N SER A 298 -24.70 -8.65 -2.24
CA SER A 298 -25.47 -9.13 -3.40
C SER A 298 -24.62 -9.47 -4.62
N GLY A 299 -23.34 -9.05 -4.66
CA GLY A 299 -22.52 -9.16 -5.86
C GLY A 299 -22.90 -8.19 -6.98
N GLN A 300 -23.75 -7.20 -6.69
CA GLN A 300 -24.20 -6.25 -7.69
C GLN A 300 -23.09 -5.24 -8.03
N LEU A 301 -22.85 -5.05 -9.33
CA LEU A 301 -21.99 -3.99 -9.84
C LEU A 301 -22.68 -2.63 -9.66
N ARG A 302 -22.05 -1.71 -8.92
CA ARG A 302 -22.60 -0.39 -8.66
C ARG A 302 -22.10 0.67 -9.63
N LYS A 303 -20.80 0.68 -9.86
CA LYS A 303 -20.14 1.70 -10.72
C LYS A 303 -18.96 1.10 -11.46
N THR A 304 -18.72 1.62 -12.65
CA THR A 304 -17.56 1.30 -13.48
C THR A 304 -16.94 2.56 -14.03
N VAL A 305 -15.62 2.69 -13.93
CA VAL A 305 -14.84 3.73 -14.60
C VAL A 305 -13.89 3.07 -15.56
N VAL A 306 -13.85 3.58 -16.79
CA VAL A 306 -12.95 3.12 -17.84
C VAL A 306 -11.71 4.00 -17.85
N LEU A 307 -10.53 3.40 -17.67
CA LEU A 307 -9.25 4.07 -17.70
C LEU A 307 -8.56 3.86 -19.07
N PRO A 308 -7.71 4.81 -19.51
CA PRO A 308 -7.11 4.78 -20.85
C PRO A 308 -6.13 3.63 -21.08
N GLU A 309 -5.64 2.98 -20.01
CA GLU A 309 -4.64 1.91 -20.08
C GLU A 309 -4.90 0.80 -19.05
N SER A 310 -4.14 -0.30 -19.15
CA SER A 310 -4.20 -1.41 -18.21
C SER A 310 -3.68 -1.02 -16.83
N LEU A 311 -4.26 -1.62 -15.78
CA LEU A 311 -4.05 -1.32 -14.38
C LEU A 311 -3.22 -2.42 -13.72
N SER A 312 -2.41 -2.09 -12.72
CA SER A 312 -1.52 -3.04 -12.06
C SER A 312 -1.68 -3.08 -10.53
N ALA A 313 -2.04 -1.98 -9.91
CA ALA A 313 -2.12 -1.86 -8.45
C ALA A 313 -3.40 -1.16 -8.01
N LEU A 314 -3.91 -1.55 -6.84
CA LEU A 314 -5.13 -1.03 -6.23
C LEU A 314 -4.92 -0.93 -4.72
N ALA A 315 -5.32 0.20 -4.14
CA ALA A 315 -5.36 0.40 -2.69
C ALA A 315 -6.63 1.14 -2.31
N VAL A 316 -7.16 0.86 -1.12
CA VAL A 316 -8.26 1.61 -0.51
C VAL A 316 -7.77 2.15 0.81
N ARG A 317 -8.08 3.42 1.13
CA ARG A 317 -7.71 4.02 2.42
C ARG A 317 -8.54 3.38 3.53
N ASP A 318 -7.97 3.30 4.72
CA ASP A 318 -8.57 2.66 5.91
C ASP A 318 -9.95 3.22 6.32
N ASP A 319 -10.21 4.51 6.07
CA ASP A 319 -11.52 5.14 6.28
C ASP A 319 -12.51 4.91 5.12
N GLY A 320 -12.06 4.31 4.02
CA GLY A 320 -12.87 4.03 2.83
C GLY A 320 -13.21 5.24 1.96
N ARG A 321 -12.59 6.41 2.20
CA ARG A 321 -12.87 7.64 1.48
C ARG A 321 -12.20 7.72 0.11
N TYR A 322 -11.01 7.13 -0.04
CA TYR A 322 -10.22 7.21 -1.26
C TYR A 322 -9.79 5.83 -1.77
N VAL A 323 -9.69 5.73 -3.09
CA VAL A 323 -9.15 4.58 -3.82
C VAL A 323 -7.97 5.04 -4.67
N GLY A 324 -6.84 4.35 -4.56
CA GLY A 324 -5.65 4.56 -5.36
C GLY A 324 -5.53 3.50 -6.45
N VAL A 325 -5.16 3.90 -7.65
CA VAL A 325 -4.97 3.02 -8.80
C VAL A 325 -3.62 3.30 -9.44
N GLY A 326 -2.85 2.25 -9.71
CA GLY A 326 -1.58 2.30 -10.44
C GLY A 326 -1.71 1.68 -11.83
N THR A 327 -0.99 2.23 -12.79
CA THR A 327 -1.05 1.81 -14.19
C THR A 327 0.11 0.90 -14.58
N MET A 328 -0.09 0.12 -15.64
CA MET A 328 0.85 -0.91 -16.07
C MET A 328 1.92 -0.38 -17.04
N PHE A 329 1.57 0.56 -17.94
CA PHE A 329 2.48 0.96 -19.00
C PHE A 329 3.13 2.33 -18.74
N SER A 330 2.34 3.31 -18.33
CA SER A 330 2.84 4.68 -18.10
C SER A 330 3.45 4.88 -16.70
N GLY A 331 3.28 3.94 -15.77
CA GLY A 331 3.69 4.10 -14.38
C GLY A 331 2.98 5.25 -13.68
N SER A 332 1.77 5.59 -14.14
CA SER A 332 0.96 6.67 -13.57
C SER A 332 0.21 6.22 -12.32
N VAL A 333 -0.12 7.17 -11.46
CA VAL A 333 -0.88 6.96 -10.22
C VAL A 333 -2.06 7.91 -10.17
N ASP A 334 -3.25 7.34 -9.92
CA ASP A 334 -4.50 8.07 -9.79
C ASP A 334 -5.09 7.89 -8.39
N ILE A 335 -5.73 8.94 -7.86
CA ILE A 335 -6.57 8.87 -6.65
C ILE A 335 -8.00 9.22 -7.02
N TYR A 336 -8.93 8.39 -6.56
CA TYR A 336 -10.38 8.54 -6.76
C TYR A 336 -11.08 8.69 -5.42
N ILE A 337 -12.19 9.43 -5.40
CA ILE A 337 -13.15 9.40 -4.30
C ILE A 337 -13.87 8.06 -4.36
N ALA A 338 -13.83 7.26 -3.30
CA ALA A 338 -14.38 5.90 -3.29
C ALA A 338 -15.89 5.85 -3.58
N PHE A 339 -16.66 6.82 -3.06
CA PHE A 339 -18.11 6.87 -3.24
C PHE A 339 -18.52 7.13 -4.70
N SER A 340 -17.91 8.14 -5.34
CA SER A 340 -18.31 8.60 -6.68
C SER A 340 -17.49 7.96 -7.80
N LEU A 341 -16.30 7.42 -7.51
CA LEU A 341 -15.25 7.07 -8.44
C LEU A 341 -14.80 8.26 -9.31
N GLN A 342 -14.94 9.47 -8.79
CA GLN A 342 -14.41 10.67 -9.43
C GLN A 342 -12.91 10.78 -9.16
N ARG A 343 -12.11 11.00 -10.20
CA ARG A 343 -10.67 11.19 -10.09
C ARG A 343 -10.34 12.57 -9.52
N VAL A 344 -9.56 12.61 -8.45
CA VAL A 344 -9.13 13.86 -7.77
C VAL A 344 -7.64 14.14 -7.96
N VAL A 345 -6.83 13.11 -8.16
CA VAL A 345 -5.40 13.26 -8.45
C VAL A 345 -5.04 12.40 -9.65
N HIS A 346 -4.21 12.94 -10.53
CA HIS A 346 -3.55 12.21 -11.61
C HIS A 346 -2.08 12.63 -11.67
N VAL A 347 -1.20 11.67 -11.46
CA VAL A 347 0.25 11.87 -11.58
C VAL A 347 0.74 10.99 -12.72
N SER A 348 0.98 11.61 -13.87
CA SER A 348 1.51 10.93 -15.05
C SER A 348 2.99 10.59 -14.85
N HIS A 349 3.39 9.38 -15.24
CA HIS A 349 4.80 8.93 -15.18
C HIS A 349 5.43 9.13 -13.79
N ALA A 350 4.68 8.79 -12.72
CA ALA A 350 5.20 8.78 -11.35
C ALA A 350 6.37 7.80 -11.22
N HIS A 351 6.32 6.71 -11.98
CA HIS A 351 7.35 5.69 -12.10
C HIS A 351 7.78 5.51 -13.55
N GLY A 352 9.02 5.04 -13.74
CA GLY A 352 9.55 4.69 -15.06
C GLY A 352 9.05 3.34 -15.61
N MET A 353 8.42 2.53 -14.73
CA MET A 353 7.88 1.21 -15.02
C MET A 353 6.52 1.03 -14.33
N PHE A 354 5.90 -0.15 -14.51
CA PHE A 354 4.60 -0.43 -13.91
C PHE A 354 4.61 -0.32 -12.37
N VAL A 355 3.51 0.19 -11.83
CA VAL A 355 3.31 0.31 -10.38
C VAL A 355 3.07 -1.10 -9.82
N THR A 356 3.91 -1.54 -8.89
CA THR A 356 3.80 -2.87 -8.26
C THR A 356 2.93 -2.86 -7.02
N GLY A 357 2.98 -1.77 -6.24
CA GLY A 357 2.24 -1.66 -4.99
C GLY A 357 1.80 -0.23 -4.69
N LEU A 358 0.68 -0.14 -4.00
CA LEU A 358 0.08 1.10 -3.50
C LEU A 358 -0.34 0.91 -2.05
N GLN A 359 -0.16 1.94 -1.22
CA GLN A 359 -0.62 1.96 0.16
C GLN A 359 -0.93 3.38 0.59
N PHE A 360 -2.11 3.62 1.14
CA PHE A 360 -2.41 4.92 1.76
C PHE A 360 -1.71 5.03 3.12
N VAL A 361 -1.25 6.24 3.42
CA VAL A 361 -0.96 6.62 4.80
C VAL A 361 -2.28 6.64 5.55
N SER A 362 -2.33 6.00 6.73
CA SER A 362 -3.55 5.90 7.53
C SER A 362 -4.17 7.27 7.81
N ALA A 363 -5.49 7.37 7.70
CA ALA A 363 -6.25 8.58 8.03
C ALA A 363 -6.08 8.98 9.51
N HIS A 364 -5.73 8.05 10.38
CA HIS A 364 -5.47 8.27 11.81
C HIS A 364 -4.00 8.58 12.14
N SER A 365 -3.14 8.64 11.12
CA SER A 365 -1.74 9.03 11.29
C SER A 365 -1.61 10.53 11.59
N GLY A 366 -0.63 10.91 12.41
CA GLY A 366 -0.25 12.32 12.58
C GLY A 366 0.18 13.00 11.27
N LEU A 367 0.58 12.23 10.27
CA LEU A 367 0.89 12.72 8.92
C LEU A 367 -0.37 13.09 8.12
N ALA A 368 -1.54 12.52 8.45
CA ALA A 368 -2.80 12.86 7.81
C ALA A 368 -3.18 14.34 8.01
N ALA A 369 -2.70 15.00 9.08
CA ALA A 369 -2.91 16.43 9.27
C ALA A 369 -2.25 17.31 8.18
N ARG A 370 -1.38 16.77 7.35
CA ARG A 370 -0.63 17.51 6.31
C ARG A 370 -1.24 17.41 4.91
N ALA A 371 -2.10 16.44 4.68
CA ALA A 371 -2.79 16.26 3.39
C ALA A 371 -4.11 15.52 3.61
N ASP A 372 -5.11 15.81 2.81
CA ASP A 372 -6.42 15.12 2.85
C ASP A 372 -6.28 13.62 2.52
N ALA A 373 -5.37 13.28 1.60
CA ALA A 373 -4.91 11.92 1.38
C ALA A 373 -3.43 11.91 1.00
N ALA A 374 -2.70 10.88 1.41
CA ALA A 374 -1.33 10.62 0.98
C ALA A 374 -1.23 9.15 0.56
N LEU A 375 -0.89 8.93 -0.70
CA LEU A 375 -0.77 7.62 -1.32
C LEU A 375 0.70 7.33 -1.62
N LEU A 376 1.22 6.27 -1.04
CA LEU A 376 2.54 5.72 -1.36
C LEU A 376 2.43 4.80 -2.57
N SER A 377 3.43 4.84 -3.44
CA SER A 377 3.56 3.96 -4.59
C SER A 377 4.98 3.43 -4.72
N ILE A 378 5.09 2.19 -5.17
CA ILE A 378 6.35 1.52 -5.48
C ILE A 378 6.31 0.89 -6.87
N SER A 379 7.50 0.68 -7.43
CA SER A 379 7.65 0.03 -8.72
C SER A 379 8.97 -0.75 -8.79
N VAL A 380 9.12 -1.57 -9.82
CA VAL A 380 10.37 -2.26 -10.13
C VAL A 380 11.49 -1.30 -10.55
N ASP A 381 11.21 0.01 -10.68
CA ASP A 381 12.20 1.06 -10.92
C ASP A 381 12.95 1.49 -9.63
N ASN A 382 12.80 0.72 -8.55
CA ASN A 382 13.48 0.90 -7.27
C ASN A 382 13.09 2.19 -6.53
N ARG A 383 11.95 2.79 -6.85
CA ARG A 383 11.51 4.06 -6.26
C ARG A 383 10.33 3.86 -5.31
N LEU A 384 10.41 4.55 -4.17
CA LEU A 384 9.29 4.80 -3.27
C LEU A 384 8.86 6.26 -3.46
N CYS A 385 7.62 6.46 -3.91
CA CYS A 385 7.04 7.78 -4.15
C CYS A 385 5.82 8.02 -3.25
N LEU A 386 5.50 9.28 -2.99
CA LEU A 386 4.30 9.69 -2.26
C LEU A 386 3.54 10.75 -3.07
N HIS A 387 2.23 10.55 -3.19
CA HIS A 387 1.31 11.43 -3.90
C HIS A 387 0.31 12.00 -2.91
N ALA A 388 0.43 13.29 -2.63
CA ALA A 388 -0.43 13.97 -1.67
C ALA A 388 -1.60 14.67 -2.36
N LEU A 389 -2.80 14.49 -1.85
CA LEU A 389 -3.96 15.32 -2.13
C LEU A 389 -4.00 16.41 -1.04
N PRO A 390 -3.75 17.68 -1.37
CA PRO A 390 -3.84 18.73 -0.38
C PRO A 390 -5.27 18.93 0.08
N TYR A 391 -5.45 19.41 1.31
CA TYR A 391 -6.77 19.83 1.76
C TYR A 391 -7.36 20.87 0.81
N PRO A 392 -8.66 20.82 0.51
CA PRO A 392 -9.31 21.88 -0.24
C PRO A 392 -9.14 23.17 0.53
N GLY A 393 -8.63 24.19 -0.13
CA GLY A 393 -8.48 25.51 0.47
C GLY A 393 -9.84 26.02 0.94
N THR A 394 -9.97 26.36 2.19
CA THR A 394 -11.18 27.01 2.70
C THR A 394 -11.30 28.38 2.03
N MET A 395 -12.46 28.70 1.44
CA MET A 395 -12.72 30.04 0.95
C MET A 395 -12.55 31.02 2.13
N PRO A 396 -11.75 32.08 1.97
CA PRO A 396 -11.67 33.10 3.00
C PRO A 396 -13.05 33.65 3.32
N ALA A 397 -13.37 33.79 4.61
CA ALA A 397 -14.71 34.21 5.04
C ALA A 397 -15.18 35.53 4.37
N TRP A 398 -14.26 36.45 4.08
CA TRP A 398 -14.57 37.70 3.39
C TRP A 398 -15.08 37.48 1.96
N VAL A 399 -14.60 36.45 1.23
CA VAL A 399 -15.12 36.11 -0.12
C VAL A 399 -16.54 35.61 -0.03
N ALA A 400 -16.87 34.76 0.96
CA ALA A 400 -18.23 34.31 1.19
C ALA A 400 -19.18 35.47 1.52
N ILE A 401 -18.72 36.42 2.36
CA ILE A 401 -19.47 37.63 2.71
C ILE A 401 -19.72 38.50 1.45
N LEU A 402 -18.69 38.73 0.63
CA LEU A 402 -18.84 39.49 -0.61
C LEU A 402 -19.83 38.82 -1.59
N LEU A 403 -19.80 37.49 -1.67
CA LEU A 403 -20.70 36.74 -2.53
C LEU A 403 -22.14 36.84 -2.04
N ILE A 404 -22.39 36.79 -0.73
CA ILE A 404 -23.72 37.01 -0.12
C ILE A 404 -24.21 38.45 -0.41
N ILE A 405 -23.37 39.46 -0.20
CA ILE A 405 -23.70 40.86 -0.49
C ILE A 405 -24.02 41.02 -1.97
N PHE A 406 -23.25 40.42 -2.87
CA PHE A 406 -23.48 40.47 -4.31
C PHE A 406 -24.83 39.83 -4.68
N VAL A 407 -25.15 38.65 -4.13
CA VAL A 407 -26.47 38.01 -4.36
C VAL A 407 -27.62 38.87 -3.87
N LEU A 408 -27.52 39.43 -2.66
CA LEU A 408 -28.54 40.34 -2.12
C LEU A 408 -28.68 41.60 -2.96
N PHE A 409 -27.61 42.18 -3.46
CA PHE A 409 -27.66 43.33 -4.36
C PHE A 409 -28.34 42.97 -5.68
N CYS A 410 -28.01 41.83 -6.29
CA CYS A 410 -28.66 41.38 -7.51
C CYS A 410 -30.17 41.10 -7.30
N THR A 411 -30.53 40.44 -6.19
CA THR A 411 -31.95 40.21 -5.86
C THR A 411 -32.70 41.51 -5.66
N PHE A 412 -32.14 42.47 -4.92
CA PHE A 412 -32.76 43.80 -4.71
C PHE A 412 -32.96 44.56 -6.04
N THR A 413 -31.94 44.58 -6.90
CA THR A 413 -32.04 45.23 -8.21
C THR A 413 -33.06 44.59 -9.11
N ILE A 414 -33.18 43.25 -9.11
CA ILE A 414 -34.18 42.51 -9.87
C ILE A 414 -35.59 42.79 -9.33
N CYS A 415 -35.80 42.75 -8.01
CA CYS A 415 -37.08 43.08 -7.39
C CYS A 415 -37.50 44.54 -7.69
N SER A 416 -36.55 45.48 -7.58
CA SER A 416 -36.79 46.87 -7.92
C SER A 416 -37.18 47.08 -9.40
N TYR A 417 -36.55 46.31 -10.30
CA TYR A 417 -36.84 46.37 -11.74
C TYR A 417 -38.23 45.77 -12.05
N LEU A 418 -38.64 44.71 -11.33
CA LEU A 418 -39.94 44.04 -11.50
C LEU A 418 -41.08 44.76 -10.75
N GLY A 419 -40.78 45.77 -9.96
CA GLY A 419 -41.79 46.53 -9.20
C GLY A 419 -42.39 45.77 -8.02
N ILE A 420 -41.64 44.80 -7.46
CA ILE A 420 -42.04 43.99 -6.30
C ILE A 420 -41.31 44.48 -5.07
#